data_a5375d644399051d1156561d0dcc1eb4
#
_entry.id   a5375d644399051d1156561d0dcc1eb4
#
_cell.length_a   1.000
_cell.length_b   1.000
_cell.length_c   1.000
_cell.angle_alpha   90.00
_cell.angle_beta   90.00
_cell.angle_gamma   90.00
#
_symmetry.space_group_name_H-M   'P 1'
#
loop_
_entity.id
_entity.type
_entity.pdbx_description
1 polymer ?
#
loop_
_entity_poly.entity_id
_entity_poly.type
_entity_poly.pdbx_seq_one_letter_code
_entity_poly.pdbx_strand_id
1 'polypeptide(L)'
;VRHFVKKGETISADSLRIFSGGKGLNQAIALSRAGAETCLAGCIGEDGLFLLKELEAAGVDTGYVRVLGDVRTGSAVIQNDAEGDNCIILYGGANRAVTREQADTVLAGFQSGDCLVLQNEINEIPYIIRRAHERGMRVVLNPSPMEVSVLDFPLEYVDCFMLNRVESAQLLGIENEPRAAEAELMAALGEKFPAAEIILTL
;
A
#
# COMPACT_ATOMS: atom_id res chain seq x y z
N VAL A 1 -4.82 10.90 -23.13
CA VAL A 1 -5.55 12.17 -23.29
C VAL A 1 -4.60 13.28 -23.73
N ARG A 2 -5.11 14.34 -24.35
CA ARG A 2 -4.28 15.48 -24.80
C ARG A 2 -3.84 16.39 -23.64
N HIS A 3 -4.66 16.51 -22.62
CA HIS A 3 -4.43 17.25 -21.38
C HIS A 3 -5.37 16.71 -20.31
N PHE A 4 -5.12 17.03 -19.03
CA PHE A 4 -6.02 16.65 -17.95
C PHE A 4 -7.36 17.37 -18.06
N VAL A 5 -8.48 16.62 -17.90
CA VAL A 5 -9.82 17.18 -17.95
C VAL A 5 -10.01 18.28 -16.91
N LYS A 6 -10.57 19.43 -17.32
CA LYS A 6 -10.87 20.57 -16.46
C LYS A 6 -12.32 20.56 -16.03
N LYS A 7 -12.66 21.33 -14.99
CA LYS A 7 -14.03 21.48 -14.51
C LYS A 7 -14.96 21.98 -15.64
N GLY A 8 -16.03 21.20 -15.91
CA GLY A 8 -17.00 21.52 -16.96
C GLY A 8 -16.59 21.10 -18.37
N GLU A 9 -15.45 20.46 -18.52
CA GLU A 9 -14.94 19.98 -19.80
C GLU A 9 -15.28 18.50 -20.03
N THR A 10 -15.48 18.13 -21.30
CA THR A 10 -15.56 16.73 -21.73
C THR A 10 -14.53 16.51 -22.83
N ILE A 11 -13.64 15.56 -22.63
CA ILE A 11 -12.61 15.20 -23.62
C ILE A 11 -12.71 13.72 -23.98
N SER A 12 -12.24 13.38 -25.18
CA SER A 12 -12.09 11.98 -25.60
C SER A 12 -10.68 11.48 -25.27
N ALA A 13 -10.61 10.25 -24.77
CA ALA A 13 -9.35 9.54 -24.64
C ALA A 13 -8.99 8.86 -25.95
N ASP A 14 -7.71 8.83 -26.30
CA ASP A 14 -7.20 8.16 -27.50
C ASP A 14 -7.19 6.63 -27.31
N SER A 15 -7.00 6.16 -26.08
CA SER A 15 -7.03 4.75 -25.71
C SER A 15 -7.43 4.56 -24.25
N LEU A 16 -7.96 3.38 -23.94
CA LEU A 16 -8.18 2.90 -22.57
C LEU A 16 -7.54 1.52 -22.44
N ARG A 17 -6.73 1.33 -21.43
CA ARG A 17 -6.10 0.06 -21.11
C ARG A 17 -6.34 -0.29 -19.66
N ILE A 18 -6.50 -1.58 -19.37
CA ILE A 18 -6.61 -2.12 -18.01
C ILE A 18 -5.34 -2.89 -17.73
N PHE A 19 -4.75 -2.63 -16.58
CA PHE A 19 -3.57 -3.31 -16.09
C PHE A 19 -3.82 -3.82 -14.67
N SER A 20 -3.17 -4.90 -14.32
CA SER A 20 -3.00 -5.27 -12.92
C SER A 20 -2.09 -4.26 -12.24
N GLY A 21 -2.36 -3.98 -10.97
CA GLY A 21 -1.57 -3.01 -10.23
C GLY A 21 -2.03 -2.89 -8.78
N GLY A 22 -1.56 -1.85 -8.14
CA GLY A 22 -1.68 -1.60 -6.71
C GLY A 22 -0.40 -1.99 -5.97
N LYS A 23 -0.05 -1.21 -4.94
CA LYS A 23 1.21 -1.38 -4.21
C LYS A 23 1.34 -2.78 -3.60
N GLY A 24 0.28 -3.28 -2.96
CA GLY A 24 0.28 -4.60 -2.33
C GLY A 24 0.52 -5.72 -3.33
N LEU A 25 -0.20 -5.71 -4.46
CA LEU A 25 -0.03 -6.70 -5.53
C LEU A 25 1.39 -6.66 -6.11
N ASN A 26 1.89 -5.47 -6.45
CA ASN A 26 3.21 -5.31 -7.04
C ASN A 26 4.32 -5.75 -6.07
N GLN A 27 4.20 -5.45 -4.78
CA GLN A 27 5.15 -5.87 -3.76
C GLN A 27 5.10 -7.38 -3.54
N ALA A 28 3.91 -8.00 -3.50
CA ALA A 28 3.77 -9.45 -3.36
C ALA A 28 4.46 -10.18 -4.54
N ILE A 29 4.23 -9.74 -5.77
CA ILE A 29 4.90 -10.29 -6.95
C ILE A 29 6.42 -10.11 -6.87
N ALA A 30 6.89 -8.93 -6.46
CA ALA A 30 8.32 -8.66 -6.35
C ALA A 30 8.99 -9.53 -5.28
N LEU A 31 8.38 -9.68 -4.12
CA LEU A 31 8.87 -10.52 -3.03
C LEU A 31 8.93 -11.99 -3.45
N SER A 32 7.87 -12.52 -4.06
CA SER A 32 7.84 -13.89 -4.55
C SER A 32 8.93 -14.14 -5.62
N ARG A 33 9.09 -13.22 -6.58
CA ARG A 33 10.16 -13.31 -7.59
C ARG A 33 11.56 -13.20 -7.00
N ALA A 34 11.71 -12.55 -5.85
CA ALA A 34 12.96 -12.50 -5.10
C ALA A 34 13.22 -13.79 -4.28
N GLY A 35 12.32 -14.75 -4.31
CA GLY A 35 12.45 -16.05 -3.65
C GLY A 35 11.84 -16.12 -2.25
N ALA A 36 11.09 -15.11 -1.81
CA ALA A 36 10.38 -15.17 -0.54
C ALA A 36 9.07 -15.98 -0.69
N GLU A 37 8.76 -16.82 0.30
CA GLU A 37 7.42 -17.38 0.44
C GLU A 37 6.46 -16.22 0.73
N THR A 38 5.57 -15.95 -0.22
CA THR A 38 4.73 -14.76 -0.19
C THR A 38 3.26 -15.13 -0.33
N CYS A 39 2.45 -14.54 0.53
CA CYS A 39 1.00 -14.65 0.51
C CYS A 39 0.41 -13.22 0.41
N LEU A 40 -0.67 -13.07 -0.34
CA LEU A 40 -1.43 -11.82 -0.39
C LEU A 40 -2.77 -12.00 0.32
N ALA A 41 -3.07 -11.08 1.24
CA ALA A 41 -4.36 -10.99 1.90
C ALA A 41 -5.06 -9.67 1.53
N GLY A 42 -6.36 -9.72 1.31
CA GLY A 42 -7.16 -8.55 0.96
C GLY A 42 -8.55 -8.92 0.43
N CYS A 43 -9.18 -7.96 -0.23
CA CYS A 43 -10.47 -8.14 -0.87
C CYS A 43 -10.43 -7.62 -2.31
N ILE A 44 -11.11 -8.34 -3.20
CA ILE A 44 -11.35 -7.94 -4.59
C ILE A 44 -12.84 -8.13 -4.92
N GLY A 45 -13.33 -7.47 -5.93
CA GLY A 45 -14.62 -7.77 -6.55
C GLY A 45 -14.48 -8.87 -7.61
N GLU A 46 -15.59 -9.35 -8.16
CA GLU A 46 -15.58 -10.31 -9.26
C GLU A 46 -14.85 -9.80 -10.49
N ASP A 47 -14.86 -8.47 -10.71
CA ASP A 47 -14.12 -7.80 -11.78
C ASP A 47 -12.60 -7.87 -11.62
N GLY A 48 -12.09 -8.26 -10.44
CA GLY A 48 -10.67 -8.41 -10.12
C GLY A 48 -10.13 -9.84 -10.21
N LEU A 49 -10.92 -10.84 -10.63
CA LEU A 49 -10.50 -12.26 -10.68
C LEU A 49 -9.25 -12.50 -11.55
N PHE A 50 -8.99 -11.64 -12.54
CA PHE A 50 -7.77 -11.73 -13.34
C PHE A 50 -6.49 -11.46 -12.52
N LEU A 51 -6.57 -10.70 -11.43
CA LEU A 51 -5.45 -10.40 -10.54
C LEU A 51 -4.95 -11.68 -9.81
N LEU A 52 -5.88 -12.58 -9.43
CA LEU A 52 -5.51 -13.86 -8.79
C LEU A 52 -4.63 -14.68 -9.70
N LYS A 53 -4.99 -14.77 -10.99
CA LYS A 53 -4.22 -15.52 -11.98
C LYS A 53 -2.79 -14.98 -12.15
N GLU A 54 -2.62 -13.67 -12.09
CA GLU A 54 -1.29 -13.04 -12.19
C GLU A 54 -0.45 -13.29 -10.93
N LEU A 55 -1.08 -13.20 -9.75
CA LEU A 55 -0.44 -13.50 -8.48
C LEU A 55 0.03 -14.96 -8.41
N GLU A 56 -0.86 -15.90 -8.74
CA GLU A 56 -0.57 -17.34 -8.78
C GLU A 56 0.53 -17.66 -9.80
N ALA A 57 0.49 -17.04 -10.98
CA ALA A 57 1.55 -17.21 -12.00
C ALA A 57 2.91 -16.66 -11.53
N ALA A 58 2.91 -15.71 -10.60
CA ALA A 58 4.12 -15.20 -9.97
C ALA A 58 4.55 -16.02 -8.73
N GLY A 59 3.81 -17.05 -8.33
CA GLY A 59 4.10 -17.89 -7.18
C GLY A 59 3.61 -17.33 -5.84
N VAL A 60 2.70 -16.35 -5.86
CA VAL A 60 2.09 -15.80 -4.64
C VAL A 60 0.90 -16.64 -4.21
N ASP A 61 0.82 -17.02 -2.95
CA ASP A 61 -0.35 -17.64 -2.36
C ASP A 61 -1.50 -16.63 -2.24
N THR A 62 -2.65 -16.94 -2.84
CA THR A 62 -3.86 -16.12 -2.86
C THR A 62 -4.97 -16.63 -1.94
N GLY A 63 -4.69 -17.62 -1.11
CA GLY A 63 -5.68 -18.27 -0.25
C GLY A 63 -6.39 -17.36 0.74
N TYR A 64 -5.82 -16.18 1.03
CA TYR A 64 -6.40 -15.17 1.91
C TYR A 64 -7.04 -13.98 1.18
N VAL A 65 -7.16 -14.04 -0.16
CA VAL A 65 -7.88 -13.02 -0.93
C VAL A 65 -9.37 -13.37 -0.98
N ARG A 66 -10.22 -12.49 -0.49
CA ARG A 66 -11.67 -12.66 -0.54
C ARG A 66 -12.24 -12.02 -1.81
N VAL A 67 -13.11 -12.74 -2.50
CA VAL A 67 -13.89 -12.23 -3.63
C VAL A 67 -15.27 -11.81 -3.14
N LEU A 68 -15.65 -10.56 -3.39
CA LEU A 68 -16.91 -9.96 -2.98
C LEU A 68 -17.80 -9.76 -4.20
N GLY A 69 -19.06 -10.24 -4.14
CA GLY A 69 -19.99 -10.20 -5.29
C GLY A 69 -20.63 -8.82 -5.51
N ASP A 70 -20.72 -8.00 -4.48
CA ASP A 70 -21.46 -6.74 -4.46
C ASP A 70 -20.60 -5.47 -4.44
N VAL A 71 -19.27 -5.64 -4.44
CA VAL A 71 -18.31 -4.55 -4.37
C VAL A 71 -17.29 -4.69 -5.51
N ARG A 72 -16.98 -3.61 -6.21
CA ARG A 72 -15.94 -3.60 -7.23
C ARG A 72 -14.55 -3.58 -6.62
N THR A 73 -13.61 -4.15 -7.34
CA THR A 73 -12.18 -4.11 -6.99
C THR A 73 -11.68 -2.67 -6.87
N GLY A 74 -10.82 -2.41 -5.89
CA GLY A 74 -10.09 -1.14 -5.80
C GLY A 74 -9.34 -0.86 -7.09
N SER A 75 -9.40 0.37 -7.58
CA SER A 75 -8.83 0.73 -8.87
C SER A 75 -8.28 2.16 -8.89
N ALA A 76 -7.35 2.40 -9.80
CA ALA A 76 -6.83 3.72 -10.11
C ALA A 76 -7.19 4.09 -11.54
N VAL A 77 -7.81 5.25 -11.73
CA VAL A 77 -8.00 5.85 -13.04
C VAL A 77 -6.84 6.80 -13.28
N ILE A 78 -5.99 6.45 -14.23
CA ILE A 78 -4.79 7.21 -14.54
C ILE A 78 -5.00 7.90 -15.89
N GLN A 79 -4.94 9.23 -15.89
CA GLN A 79 -4.88 10.04 -17.10
C GLN A 79 -3.42 10.34 -17.36
N ASN A 80 -2.92 9.94 -18.53
CA ASN A 80 -1.61 10.38 -19.02
C ASN A 80 -1.83 11.38 -20.16
N ASP A 81 -1.13 12.49 -20.11
CA ASP A 81 -1.18 13.49 -21.18
C ASP A 81 -0.07 13.28 -22.24
N ALA A 82 -0.04 14.19 -23.21
CA ALA A 82 0.94 14.13 -24.30
C ALA A 82 2.38 14.48 -23.85
N GLU A 83 2.55 15.13 -22.71
CA GLU A 83 3.83 15.54 -22.13
C GLU A 83 4.44 14.45 -21.24
N GLY A 84 3.63 13.41 -20.92
CA GLY A 84 4.04 12.29 -20.07
C GLY A 84 3.70 12.47 -18.60
N ASP A 85 3.01 13.55 -18.25
CA ASP A 85 2.50 13.76 -16.91
C ASP A 85 1.30 12.86 -16.61
N ASN A 86 1.02 12.62 -15.35
CA ASN A 86 -0.13 11.83 -14.94
C ASN A 86 -0.99 12.52 -13.88
N CYS A 87 -2.27 12.18 -13.91
CA CYS A 87 -3.25 12.53 -12.88
C CYS A 87 -4.00 11.26 -12.48
N ILE A 88 -4.05 10.97 -11.18
CA ILE A 88 -4.54 9.70 -10.66
C ILE A 88 -5.73 9.93 -9.74
N ILE A 89 -6.83 9.21 -10.01
CA ILE A 89 -7.99 9.15 -9.13
C ILE A 89 -8.08 7.73 -8.58
N LEU A 90 -8.06 7.59 -7.26
CA LEU A 90 -8.18 6.30 -6.58
C LEU A 90 -9.65 6.01 -6.22
N TYR A 91 -10.08 4.80 -6.51
CA TYR A 91 -11.32 4.22 -5.99
C TYR A 91 -10.97 3.05 -5.07
N GLY A 92 -11.26 3.18 -3.78
CA GLY A 92 -10.90 2.17 -2.78
C GLY A 92 -11.63 0.82 -2.96
N GLY A 93 -12.92 0.85 -3.32
CA GLY A 93 -13.70 -0.36 -3.59
C GLY A 93 -13.52 -1.43 -2.52
N ALA A 94 -13.28 -2.67 -2.95
CA ALA A 94 -13.07 -3.81 -2.08
C ALA A 94 -11.90 -3.66 -1.09
N ASN A 95 -10.92 -2.80 -1.37
CA ASN A 95 -9.84 -2.51 -0.42
C ASN A 95 -10.36 -1.92 0.90
N ARG A 96 -11.55 -1.31 0.89
CA ARG A 96 -12.20 -0.74 2.09
C ARG A 96 -13.18 -1.71 2.77
N ALA A 97 -13.20 -2.98 2.34
CA ALA A 97 -14.11 -4.00 2.85
C ALA A 97 -13.41 -5.08 3.70
N VAL A 98 -12.15 -4.86 4.07
CA VAL A 98 -11.43 -5.73 5.01
C VAL A 98 -12.10 -5.64 6.39
N THR A 99 -12.38 -6.78 7.01
CA THR A 99 -12.95 -6.85 8.36
C THR A 99 -11.90 -7.30 9.37
N ARG A 100 -12.10 -6.95 10.65
CA ARG A 100 -11.23 -7.42 11.74
C ARG A 100 -11.21 -8.94 11.84
N GLU A 101 -12.37 -9.58 11.64
CA GLU A 101 -12.49 -11.03 11.62
C GLU A 101 -11.63 -11.65 10.50
N GLN A 102 -11.64 -11.06 9.31
CA GLN A 102 -10.76 -11.49 8.22
C GLN A 102 -9.30 -11.29 8.61
N ALA A 103 -8.93 -10.14 9.17
CA ALA A 103 -7.58 -9.87 9.63
C ALA A 103 -7.11 -10.89 10.68
N ASP A 104 -7.94 -11.21 11.67
CA ASP A 104 -7.62 -12.21 12.68
C ASP A 104 -7.47 -13.61 12.08
N THR A 105 -8.33 -13.98 11.11
CA THR A 105 -8.23 -15.26 10.41
C THR A 105 -6.92 -15.36 9.60
N VAL A 106 -6.55 -14.30 8.89
CA VAL A 106 -5.28 -14.23 8.16
C VAL A 106 -4.11 -14.36 9.11
N LEU A 107 -4.05 -13.50 10.12
CA LEU A 107 -2.92 -13.46 11.05
C LEU A 107 -2.78 -14.76 11.87
N ALA A 108 -3.87 -15.51 12.09
CA ALA A 108 -3.81 -16.80 12.74
C ALA A 108 -2.98 -17.85 11.97
N GLY A 109 -2.84 -17.68 10.66
CA GLY A 109 -2.00 -18.54 9.81
C GLY A 109 -0.51 -18.25 9.89
N PHE A 110 -0.09 -17.19 10.61
CA PHE A 110 1.31 -16.75 10.72
C PHE A 110 1.82 -16.81 12.15
N GLN A 111 3.14 -16.85 12.30
CA GLN A 111 3.83 -17.03 13.57
C GLN A 111 4.84 -15.92 13.85
N SER A 112 5.42 -15.95 15.05
CA SER A 112 6.50 -15.04 15.42
C SER A 112 7.68 -15.16 14.44
N GLY A 113 8.19 -14.01 13.99
CA GLY A 113 9.26 -13.92 13.00
C GLY A 113 8.78 -13.81 11.56
N ASP A 114 7.52 -14.14 11.26
CA ASP A 114 6.95 -13.85 9.94
C ASP A 114 6.84 -12.35 9.72
N CYS A 115 6.86 -11.93 8.45
CA CYS A 115 6.86 -10.52 8.07
C CYS A 115 5.51 -10.10 7.48
N LEU A 116 4.92 -9.04 8.03
CA LEU A 116 3.74 -8.37 7.50
C LEU A 116 4.15 -7.08 6.78
N VAL A 117 3.83 -6.97 5.50
CA VAL A 117 4.10 -5.76 4.69
C VAL A 117 2.79 -5.03 4.42
N LEU A 118 2.69 -3.79 4.85
CA LEU A 118 1.50 -2.96 4.74
C LEU A 118 1.75 -1.66 3.95
N GLN A 119 0.68 -1.19 3.29
CA GLN A 119 0.58 0.15 2.70
C GLN A 119 -0.71 0.80 3.20
N ASN A 120 -0.86 2.14 3.00
CA ASN A 120 -2.06 2.85 3.42
C ASN A 120 -3.18 2.81 2.35
N GLU A 121 -3.50 1.61 1.82
CA GLU A 121 -4.53 1.47 0.78
C GLU A 121 -5.77 0.67 1.22
N ILE A 122 -5.69 -0.04 2.34
CA ILE A 122 -6.82 -0.79 2.93
C ILE A 122 -7.34 -0.10 4.20
N ASN A 123 -8.49 -0.55 4.69
CA ASN A 123 -8.97 -0.17 6.03
C ASN A 123 -8.37 -1.08 7.13
N GLU A 124 -8.70 -0.79 8.40
CA GLU A 124 -8.30 -1.57 9.60
C GLU A 124 -6.78 -1.68 9.83
N ILE A 125 -5.95 -0.87 9.18
CA ILE A 125 -4.48 -0.91 9.32
C ILE A 125 -4.03 -0.78 10.78
N PRO A 126 -4.54 0.17 11.59
CA PRO A 126 -4.16 0.27 13.00
C PRO A 126 -4.45 -1.00 13.80
N TYR A 127 -5.55 -1.67 13.50
CA TYR A 127 -5.90 -2.94 14.12
C TYR A 127 -4.93 -4.04 13.69
N ILE A 128 -4.68 -4.16 12.40
CA ILE A 128 -3.78 -5.17 11.81
C ILE A 128 -2.37 -5.05 12.37
N ILE A 129 -1.82 -3.82 12.48
CA ILE A 129 -0.50 -3.57 13.06
C ILE A 129 -0.44 -4.09 14.49
N ARG A 130 -1.41 -3.75 15.36
CA ARG A 130 -1.43 -4.22 16.76
C ARG A 130 -1.47 -5.74 16.84
N ARG A 131 -2.34 -6.36 16.06
CA ARG A 131 -2.52 -7.82 16.08
C ARG A 131 -1.29 -8.58 15.57
N ALA A 132 -0.61 -8.05 14.56
CA ALA A 132 0.65 -8.61 14.07
C ALA A 132 1.77 -8.48 15.11
N HIS A 133 1.91 -7.31 15.72
CA HIS A 133 2.88 -7.08 16.81
C HIS A 133 2.63 -8.01 18.00
N GLU A 134 1.37 -8.17 18.46
CA GLU A 134 1.01 -9.09 19.55
C GLU A 134 1.38 -10.56 19.25
N ARG A 135 1.48 -10.92 17.99
CA ARG A 135 1.90 -12.25 17.52
C ARG A 135 3.42 -12.38 17.33
N GLY A 136 4.17 -11.30 17.53
CA GLY A 136 5.62 -11.26 17.33
C GLY A 136 6.03 -11.28 15.84
N MET A 137 5.12 -10.90 14.95
CA MET A 137 5.45 -10.71 13.54
C MET A 137 6.23 -9.41 13.35
N ARG A 138 7.10 -9.38 12.35
CA ARG A 138 7.80 -8.17 11.93
C ARG A 138 6.88 -7.33 11.05
N VAL A 139 6.62 -6.08 11.44
CA VAL A 139 5.75 -5.16 10.71
C VAL A 139 6.57 -4.20 9.86
N VAL A 140 6.36 -4.23 8.54
CA VAL A 140 6.95 -3.31 7.56
C VAL A 140 5.84 -2.42 7.02
N LEU A 141 5.99 -1.11 7.12
CA LEU A 141 5.01 -0.13 6.66
C LEU A 141 5.57 0.81 5.60
N ASN A 142 4.92 0.82 4.44
CA ASN A 142 4.99 1.93 3.50
C ASN A 142 3.70 2.75 3.64
N PRO A 143 3.71 3.95 4.24
CA PRO A 143 2.48 4.68 4.58
C PRO A 143 1.80 5.36 3.38
N SER A 144 2.19 5.01 2.17
CA SER A 144 1.64 5.60 0.94
C SER A 144 0.26 5.01 0.57
N PRO A 145 -0.71 5.87 0.19
CA PRO A 145 -0.66 7.33 0.18
C PRO A 145 -0.61 7.90 1.60
N MET A 146 0.29 8.84 1.84
CA MET A 146 0.41 9.48 3.16
C MET A 146 -0.77 10.42 3.40
N GLU A 147 -1.50 10.16 4.46
CA GLU A 147 -2.63 10.96 4.94
C GLU A 147 -2.42 11.31 6.42
N VAL A 148 -3.07 12.37 6.90
CA VAL A 148 -2.95 12.79 8.31
C VAL A 148 -3.33 11.66 9.27
N SER A 149 -4.30 10.82 8.90
CA SER A 149 -4.74 9.66 9.68
C SER A 149 -3.63 8.63 9.96
N VAL A 150 -2.56 8.60 9.16
CA VAL A 150 -1.41 7.71 9.40
C VAL A 150 -0.69 8.06 10.70
N LEU A 151 -0.73 9.33 11.11
CA LEU A 151 -0.12 9.78 12.37
C LEU A 151 -0.81 9.22 13.61
N ASP A 152 -2.06 8.74 13.47
CA ASP A 152 -2.83 8.09 14.54
C ASP A 152 -2.62 6.55 14.57
N PHE A 153 -1.81 6.01 13.67
CA PHE A 153 -1.49 4.57 13.68
C PHE A 153 -0.57 4.25 14.86
N PRO A 154 -0.57 3.00 15.34
CA PRO A 154 0.35 2.54 16.38
C PRO A 154 1.76 2.34 15.79
N LEU A 155 2.40 3.45 15.41
CA LEU A 155 3.67 3.48 14.70
C LEU A 155 4.82 2.93 15.54
N GLU A 156 4.68 2.90 16.85
CA GLU A 156 5.62 2.27 17.79
C GLU A 156 5.76 0.76 17.62
N TYR A 157 4.81 0.12 16.91
CA TYR A 157 4.82 -1.32 16.61
C TYR A 157 5.32 -1.63 15.20
N VAL A 158 5.79 -0.62 14.48
CA VAL A 158 6.37 -0.79 13.15
C VAL A 158 7.87 -1.03 13.28
N ASP A 159 8.35 -2.15 12.76
CA ASP A 159 9.75 -2.55 12.82
C ASP A 159 10.59 -2.00 11.65
N CYS A 160 9.92 -1.66 10.54
CA CYS A 160 10.59 -1.08 9.38
C CYS A 160 9.67 -0.12 8.63
N PHE A 161 10.16 1.08 8.37
CA PHE A 161 9.49 2.05 7.50
C PHE A 161 10.16 2.11 6.13
N MET A 162 9.35 2.07 5.06
CA MET A 162 9.78 2.31 3.69
C MET A 162 9.16 3.62 3.22
N LEU A 163 9.95 4.68 3.14
CA LEU A 163 9.49 6.06 2.96
C LEU A 163 10.19 6.71 1.77
N ASN A 164 9.48 7.56 1.04
CA ASN A 164 10.11 8.57 0.20
C ASN A 164 10.34 9.87 1.00
N ARG A 165 10.96 10.87 0.38
CA ARG A 165 11.25 12.17 1.04
C ARG A 165 9.99 12.88 1.52
N VAL A 166 8.93 12.87 0.72
CA VAL A 166 7.65 13.52 1.03
C VAL A 166 7.01 12.86 2.25
N GLU A 167 6.89 11.55 2.23
CA GLU A 167 6.33 10.76 3.33
C GLU A 167 7.14 10.93 4.62
N SER A 168 8.48 10.98 4.50
CA SER A 168 9.39 11.22 5.62
C SER A 168 9.14 12.58 6.28
N ALA A 169 9.04 13.63 5.48
CA ALA A 169 8.76 14.98 5.98
C ALA A 169 7.38 15.06 6.64
N GLN A 170 6.36 14.49 6.00
CA GLN A 170 4.99 14.46 6.54
C GLN A 170 4.91 13.67 7.85
N LEU A 171 5.61 12.53 7.94
CA LEU A 171 5.66 11.72 9.15
C LEU A 171 6.37 12.45 10.31
N LEU A 172 7.31 13.33 10.00
CA LEU A 172 8.00 14.20 10.96
C LEU A 172 7.24 15.49 11.27
N GLY A 173 6.17 15.83 10.53
CA GLY A 173 5.45 17.10 10.66
C GLY A 173 6.20 18.30 10.10
N ILE A 174 7.07 18.07 9.12
CA ILE A 174 7.87 19.13 8.46
C ILE A 174 7.08 19.68 7.27
N GLU A 175 6.65 20.95 7.36
CA GLU A 175 5.81 21.60 6.34
C GLU A 175 6.57 22.05 5.08
N ASN A 176 7.89 22.29 5.17
CA ASN A 176 8.74 22.81 4.08
C ASN A 176 9.75 21.76 3.58
N GLU A 177 9.25 20.73 2.97
CA GLU A 177 9.96 19.54 2.50
C GLU A 177 11.13 19.77 1.52
N PRO A 178 11.07 20.70 0.53
CA PRO A 178 12.11 20.76 -0.52
C PRO A 178 13.53 21.07 -0.04
N ARG A 179 13.72 21.42 1.22
CA ARG A 179 15.01 21.91 1.77
C ARG A 179 15.66 20.99 2.78
N ALA A 180 14.95 19.99 3.33
CA ALA A 180 15.57 19.07 4.28
C ALA A 180 16.52 18.12 3.53
N ALA A 181 17.77 18.04 3.94
CA ALA A 181 18.70 17.06 3.41
C ALA A 181 18.28 15.65 3.83
N GLU A 182 18.52 14.67 2.97
CA GLU A 182 18.17 13.26 3.24
C GLU A 182 18.77 12.75 4.55
N ALA A 183 20.01 13.17 4.85
CA ALA A 183 20.68 12.83 6.10
C ALA A 183 19.96 13.40 7.33
N GLU A 184 19.38 14.60 7.23
CA GLU A 184 18.61 15.23 8.31
C GLU A 184 17.28 14.48 8.53
N LEU A 185 16.58 14.10 7.45
CA LEU A 185 15.35 13.30 7.55
C LEU A 185 15.64 11.94 8.18
N MET A 186 16.71 11.27 7.76
CA MET A 186 17.10 9.97 8.32
C MET A 186 17.46 10.07 9.80
N ALA A 187 18.20 11.11 10.21
CA ALA A 187 18.55 11.34 11.61
C ALA A 187 17.29 11.57 12.46
N ALA A 188 16.39 12.46 12.01
CA ALA A 188 15.16 12.78 12.73
C ALA A 188 14.20 11.58 12.82
N LEU A 189 14.10 10.76 11.76
CA LEU A 189 13.32 9.52 11.79
C LEU A 189 13.92 8.50 12.76
N GLY A 190 15.24 8.34 12.79
CA GLY A 190 15.93 7.47 13.72
C GLY A 190 15.75 7.89 15.18
N GLU A 191 15.72 9.21 15.47
CA GLU A 191 15.39 9.71 16.80
C GLU A 191 13.92 9.47 17.18
N LYS A 192 13.00 9.64 16.22
CA LYS A 192 11.56 9.45 16.45
C LYS A 192 11.18 7.97 16.60
N PHE A 193 11.83 7.09 15.86
CA PHE A 193 11.57 5.64 15.84
C PHE A 193 12.85 4.83 16.10
N PRO A 194 13.44 4.91 17.31
CA PRO A 194 14.76 4.34 17.59
C PRO A 194 14.83 2.80 17.51
N ALA A 195 13.69 2.13 17.56
CA ALA A 195 13.60 0.67 17.43
C ALA A 195 13.32 0.19 16.00
N ALA A 196 12.99 1.10 15.08
CA ALA A 196 12.63 0.75 13.73
C ALA A 196 13.80 0.93 12.74
N GLU A 197 13.84 0.07 11.75
CA GLU A 197 14.67 0.26 10.57
C GLU A 197 14.02 1.30 9.63
N ILE A 198 14.81 2.20 9.07
CA ILE A 198 14.31 3.22 8.14
C ILE A 198 14.96 3.00 6.77
N ILE A 199 14.12 2.83 5.76
CA ILE A 199 14.52 2.75 4.35
C ILE A 199 13.97 3.98 3.63
N LEU A 200 14.87 4.90 3.25
CA LEU A 200 14.52 6.07 2.46
C LEU A 200 14.75 5.77 0.98
N THR A 201 13.66 5.83 0.20
CA THR A 201 13.73 5.72 -1.27
C THR A 201 13.94 7.09 -1.90
N LEU A 202 14.76 7.16 -2.95
CA LEU A 202 15.15 8.38 -3.68
C LEU A 202 14.45 8.49 -5.01
#